data_8ce9f1b5e43751de37118b73139c2585
#
_entry.id   8ce9f1b5e43751de37118b73139c2585
#
_cell.length_a   1.000
_cell.length_b   1.000
_cell.length_c   1.000
_cell.angle_alpha   90.00
_cell.angle_beta   90.00
_cell.angle_gamma   90.00
#
_symmetry.space_group_name_H-M   'P 1'
#
loop_
_entity.id
_entity.type
_entity.pdbx_description
1 polymer ?
#
loop_
_entity_poly.entity_id
_entity_poly.type
_entity_poly.pdbx_seq_one_letter_code
_entity_poly.pdbx_strand_id
1 'polypeptide(L)'
;MACGLLGFSSFAQGNDLNQIQKQIKQQESKIAEQKRAQAKLQASLKDQESKINSVVGELRETELSLKEIRKQMAETEKQIKQLEKQERVQKAKLAKQIDAIYRSGVNPSTLERMLSEDAKKAERMKVYYQHLNQVRIDMINNLKATQENLAKQREAISGQQKNHRNQLSTQKKQQQELQKAQQ
;
A
#
# COMPACT_ATOMS: atom_id res chain seq x y z
N MET A 1 48.46 59.64 82.67
CA MET A 1 49.20 59.49 81.43
C MET A 1 49.27 57.98 81.16
N ALA A 2 48.46 57.48 80.26
CA ALA A 2 48.53 56.10 79.84
C ALA A 2 48.09 56.06 78.42
N CYS A 3 48.98 55.78 77.54
CA CYS A 3 48.78 55.62 76.11
C CYS A 3 48.38 54.13 75.82
N GLY A 4 47.17 53.90 75.43
CA GLY A 4 46.65 52.58 75.02
C GLY A 4 46.90 52.30 73.55
N LEU A 5 47.69 51.28 73.23
CA LEU A 5 47.93 50.76 71.89
C LEU A 5 46.74 49.87 71.46
N LEU A 6 46.01 50.29 70.46
CA LEU A 6 45.07 49.45 69.76
C LEU A 6 45.77 48.64 68.70
N GLY A 7 45.98 47.35 68.98
CA GLY A 7 46.43 46.37 68.00
C GLY A 7 45.27 45.97 67.07
N PHE A 8 45.33 46.40 65.84
CA PHE A 8 44.40 45.94 64.80
C PHE A 8 44.69 44.53 64.29
N SER A 9 43.82 43.63 64.56
CA SER A 9 43.88 42.22 64.13
C SER A 9 43.58 42.17 62.64
N SER A 10 44.59 42.18 61.79
CA SER A 10 44.49 42.02 60.35
C SER A 10 44.41 40.55 59.88
N PHE A 11 44.08 39.62 60.74
CA PHE A 11 44.08 38.18 60.39
C PHE A 11 42.76 37.61 59.97
N ALA A 12 41.64 38.33 60.04
CA ALA A 12 40.29 37.84 59.67
C ALA A 12 39.97 37.94 58.16
N GLN A 13 40.59 38.84 57.42
CA GLN A 13 40.26 39.16 56.03
C GLN A 13 40.79 38.08 55.00
N GLY A 14 41.86 37.33 55.31
CA GLY A 14 42.41 36.32 54.39
C GLY A 14 41.57 35.05 54.30
N ASN A 15 40.79 34.74 55.37
CA ASN A 15 39.96 33.52 55.42
C ASN A 15 38.65 33.74 54.66
N ASP A 16 38.07 34.92 54.69
CA ASP A 16 36.85 35.28 53.95
C ASP A 16 37.06 35.33 52.44
N LEU A 17 38.19 35.87 52.01
CA LEU A 17 38.57 35.90 50.58
C LEU A 17 38.76 34.50 50.01
N ASN A 18 39.39 33.59 50.74
CA ASN A 18 39.53 32.20 50.32
C ASN A 18 38.22 31.44 50.30
N GLN A 19 37.30 31.72 51.20
CA GLN A 19 35.93 31.15 51.17
C GLN A 19 35.13 31.67 50.00
N ILE A 20 35.16 32.97 49.73
CA ILE A 20 34.49 33.59 48.59
C ILE A 20 35.03 33.04 47.26
N GLN A 21 36.37 32.89 47.12
CA GLN A 21 36.97 32.26 45.94
C GLN A 21 36.54 30.79 45.73
N LYS A 22 36.44 30.01 46.80
CA LYS A 22 35.92 28.65 46.76
C LYS A 22 34.46 28.62 46.33
N GLN A 23 33.64 29.50 46.85
CA GLN A 23 32.24 29.61 46.46
C GLN A 23 32.05 30.03 44.98
N ILE A 24 32.86 30.99 44.52
CA ILE A 24 32.86 31.40 43.12
C ILE A 24 33.22 30.20 42.20
N LYS A 25 34.31 29.48 42.49
CA LYS A 25 34.70 28.27 41.74
C LYS A 25 33.63 27.18 41.75
N GLN A 26 32.96 26.97 42.90
CA GLN A 26 31.85 26.03 42.98
C GLN A 26 30.64 26.47 42.15
N GLN A 27 30.31 27.76 42.16
CA GLN A 27 29.24 28.29 41.33
C GLN A 27 29.57 28.25 39.84
N GLU A 28 30.80 28.57 39.45
CA GLU A 28 31.29 28.45 38.06
C GLU A 28 31.20 27.00 37.56
N SER A 29 31.62 26.03 38.43
CA SER A 29 31.46 24.60 38.10
C SER A 29 30.02 24.20 37.92
N LYS A 30 29.10 24.61 38.80
CA LYS A 30 27.65 24.36 38.68
C LYS A 30 27.06 24.98 37.43
N ILE A 31 27.45 26.22 37.11
CA ILE A 31 27.01 26.90 35.88
C ILE A 31 27.50 26.14 34.64
N ALA A 32 28.75 25.68 34.66
CA ALA A 32 29.31 24.88 33.55
C ALA A 32 28.57 23.53 33.38
N GLU A 33 28.26 22.85 34.51
CA GLU A 33 27.46 21.62 34.47
C GLU A 33 26.05 21.86 33.98
N GLN A 34 25.37 22.91 34.43
CA GLN A 34 24.02 23.29 33.94
C GLN A 34 24.03 23.62 32.46
N LYS A 35 25.01 24.38 31.96
CA LYS A 35 25.18 24.64 30.53
C LYS A 35 25.39 23.37 29.71
N ARG A 36 26.19 22.42 30.20
CA ARG A 36 26.37 21.12 29.56
C ARG A 36 25.11 20.30 29.56
N ALA A 37 24.37 20.28 30.69
CA ALA A 37 23.06 19.59 30.76
C ALA A 37 22.02 20.21 29.81
N GLN A 38 21.96 21.53 29.75
CA GLN A 38 21.09 22.24 28.82
C GLN A 38 21.43 21.94 27.37
N ALA A 39 22.72 21.95 27.00
CA ALA A 39 23.14 21.61 25.64
C ALA A 39 22.79 20.16 25.26
N LYS A 40 22.94 19.21 26.19
CA LYS A 40 22.54 17.82 26.01
C LYS A 40 21.02 17.69 25.81
N LEU A 41 20.23 18.38 26.62
CA LEU A 41 18.78 18.41 26.50
C LEU A 41 18.33 19.00 25.16
N GLN A 42 18.93 20.12 24.74
CA GLN A 42 18.63 20.74 23.45
C GLN A 42 18.98 19.82 22.27
N ALA A 43 20.12 19.11 22.34
CA ALA A 43 20.51 18.13 21.33
C ALA A 43 19.54 16.94 21.29
N SER A 44 19.11 16.44 22.45
CA SER A 44 18.13 15.36 22.56
C SER A 44 16.75 15.77 22.01
N LEU A 45 16.29 16.99 22.34
CA LEU A 45 15.03 17.53 21.79
C LEU A 45 15.09 17.62 20.26
N LYS A 46 16.16 18.16 19.71
CA LYS A 46 16.34 18.26 18.27
C LYS A 46 16.34 16.89 17.57
N ASP A 47 16.98 15.88 18.19
CA ASP A 47 16.97 14.50 17.69
C ASP A 47 15.55 13.89 17.72
N GLN A 48 14.83 14.09 18.83
CA GLN A 48 13.44 13.63 18.96
C GLN A 48 12.51 14.35 17.95
N GLU A 49 12.60 15.65 17.79
CA GLU A 49 11.85 16.40 16.79
C GLU A 49 12.12 15.90 15.36
N SER A 50 13.39 15.62 15.05
CA SER A 50 13.77 15.04 13.75
C SER A 50 13.14 13.66 13.54
N LYS A 51 13.16 12.79 14.55
CA LYS A 51 12.51 11.47 14.49
C LYS A 51 11.01 11.56 14.34
N ILE A 52 10.36 12.44 15.09
CA ILE A 52 8.92 12.68 14.99
C ILE A 52 8.55 13.14 13.57
N ASN A 53 9.30 14.09 13.02
CA ASN A 53 9.05 14.61 11.68
C ASN A 53 9.23 13.53 10.60
N SER A 54 10.24 12.65 10.74
CA SER A 54 10.43 11.50 9.85
C SER A 54 9.24 10.54 9.91
N VAL A 55 8.82 10.13 11.11
CA VAL A 55 7.67 9.20 11.28
C VAL A 55 6.37 9.82 10.78
N VAL A 56 6.15 11.12 10.99
CA VAL A 56 4.97 11.84 10.45
C VAL A 56 5.00 11.86 8.92
N GLY A 57 6.18 12.10 8.32
CA GLY A 57 6.36 12.03 6.87
C GLY A 57 6.02 10.65 6.31
N GLU A 58 6.62 9.60 6.87
CA GLU A 58 6.36 8.21 6.48
C GLU A 58 4.89 7.81 6.66
N LEU A 59 4.25 8.25 7.75
CA LEU A 59 2.84 8.00 8.00
C LEU A 59 1.97 8.62 6.90
N ARG A 60 2.27 9.86 6.52
CA ARG A 60 1.56 10.55 5.43
C ARG A 60 1.71 9.84 4.09
N GLU A 61 2.92 9.40 3.75
CA GLU A 61 3.17 8.62 2.54
C GLU A 61 2.41 7.29 2.54
N THR A 62 2.40 6.60 3.69
CA THR A 62 1.65 5.36 3.87
C THR A 62 0.14 5.58 3.70
N GLU A 63 -0.41 6.68 4.21
CA GLU A 63 -1.82 7.04 4.06
C GLU A 63 -2.19 7.33 2.59
N LEU A 64 -1.34 8.05 1.86
CA LEU A 64 -1.54 8.31 0.44
C LEU A 64 -1.50 7.00 -0.37
N SER A 65 -0.54 6.14 -0.08
CA SER A 65 -0.43 4.82 -0.72
C SER A 65 -1.64 3.93 -0.43
N LEU A 66 -2.13 3.90 0.80
CA LEU A 66 -3.35 3.18 1.18
C LEU A 66 -4.59 3.70 0.42
N LYS A 67 -4.71 5.01 0.25
CA LYS A 67 -5.79 5.62 -0.52
C LYS A 67 -5.73 5.18 -1.99
N GLU A 68 -4.55 5.18 -2.60
CA GLU A 68 -4.37 4.74 -3.98
C GLU A 68 -4.65 3.24 -4.15
N ILE A 69 -4.17 2.39 -3.26
CA ILE A 69 -4.48 0.95 -3.29
C ILE A 69 -5.98 0.71 -3.19
N ARG A 70 -6.71 1.40 -2.31
CA ARG A 70 -8.17 1.27 -2.20
C ARG A 70 -8.87 1.65 -3.49
N LYS A 71 -8.43 2.72 -4.16
CA LYS A 71 -8.96 3.14 -5.46
C LYS A 71 -8.73 2.08 -6.53
N GLN A 72 -7.52 1.54 -6.61
CA GLN A 72 -7.16 0.48 -7.55
C GLN A 72 -7.97 -0.80 -7.29
N MET A 73 -8.14 -1.19 -6.03
CA MET A 73 -8.98 -2.33 -5.66
C MET A 73 -10.43 -2.15 -6.12
N ALA A 74 -11.02 -0.98 -5.87
CA ALA A 74 -12.40 -0.70 -6.30
C ALA A 74 -12.55 -0.75 -7.82
N GLU A 75 -11.58 -0.25 -8.58
CA GLU A 75 -11.60 -0.33 -10.04
C GLU A 75 -11.41 -1.78 -10.53
N THR A 76 -10.49 -2.53 -9.93
CA THR A 76 -10.28 -3.95 -10.25
C THR A 76 -11.54 -4.78 -9.96
N GLU A 77 -12.21 -4.55 -8.83
CA GLU A 77 -13.49 -5.21 -8.49
C GLU A 77 -14.59 -4.89 -9.51
N LYS A 78 -14.66 -3.65 -9.97
CA LYS A 78 -15.62 -3.25 -11.02
C LYS A 78 -15.32 -3.98 -12.33
N GLN A 79 -14.07 -4.08 -12.73
CA GLN A 79 -13.65 -4.81 -13.91
C GLN A 79 -13.97 -6.31 -13.79
N ILE A 80 -13.73 -6.93 -12.64
CA ILE A 80 -14.11 -8.33 -12.37
C ILE A 80 -15.62 -8.53 -12.57
N LYS A 81 -16.47 -7.66 -11.99
CA LYS A 81 -17.92 -7.75 -12.15
C LYS A 81 -18.37 -7.63 -13.61
N GLN A 82 -17.73 -6.75 -14.38
CA GLN A 82 -18.00 -6.60 -15.81
C GLN A 82 -17.61 -7.85 -16.59
N LEU A 83 -16.42 -8.40 -16.36
CA LEU A 83 -15.93 -9.62 -17.00
C LEU A 83 -16.80 -10.84 -16.65
N GLU A 84 -17.23 -10.98 -15.40
CA GLU A 84 -18.14 -12.05 -14.96
C GLU A 84 -19.52 -11.97 -15.64
N LYS A 85 -20.03 -10.74 -15.83
CA LYS A 85 -21.24 -10.52 -16.59
C LYS A 85 -21.05 -10.91 -18.06
N GLN A 86 -19.94 -10.50 -18.66
CA GLN A 86 -19.57 -10.81 -20.04
C GLN A 86 -19.42 -12.33 -20.24
N GLU A 87 -18.72 -13.00 -19.34
CA GLU A 87 -18.56 -14.46 -19.35
C GLU A 87 -19.92 -15.18 -19.33
N ARG A 88 -20.83 -14.77 -18.43
CA ARG A 88 -22.18 -15.34 -18.37
C ARG A 88 -22.94 -15.18 -19.68
N VAL A 89 -22.91 -13.99 -20.29
CA VAL A 89 -23.58 -13.71 -21.56
C VAL A 89 -22.97 -14.55 -22.68
N GLN A 90 -21.65 -14.66 -22.74
CA GLN A 90 -20.95 -15.46 -23.74
C GLN A 90 -21.28 -16.96 -23.61
N LYS A 91 -21.24 -17.49 -22.38
CA LYS A 91 -21.64 -18.88 -22.09
C LYS A 91 -23.10 -19.16 -22.49
N ALA A 92 -24.01 -18.26 -22.18
CA ALA A 92 -25.44 -18.41 -22.55
C ALA A 92 -25.65 -18.39 -24.06
N LYS A 93 -24.93 -17.51 -24.80
CA LYS A 93 -24.98 -17.47 -26.28
C LYS A 93 -24.43 -18.77 -26.89
N LEU A 94 -23.28 -19.24 -26.38
CA LEU A 94 -22.68 -20.48 -26.85
C LEU A 94 -23.58 -21.68 -26.59
N ALA A 95 -24.17 -21.79 -25.39
CA ALA A 95 -25.11 -22.85 -25.04
C ALA A 95 -26.34 -22.88 -25.97
N LYS A 96 -26.94 -21.70 -26.26
CA LYS A 96 -28.07 -21.59 -27.20
C LYS A 96 -27.71 -22.07 -28.60
N GLN A 97 -26.50 -21.75 -29.07
CA GLN A 97 -26.05 -22.20 -30.39
C GLN A 97 -25.79 -23.71 -30.44
N ILE A 98 -25.20 -24.27 -29.40
CA ILE A 98 -25.00 -25.73 -29.28
C ILE A 98 -26.35 -26.45 -29.26
N ASP A 99 -27.34 -25.95 -28.46
CA ASP A 99 -28.67 -26.51 -28.39
C ASP A 99 -29.41 -26.43 -29.71
N ALA A 100 -29.32 -25.29 -30.41
CA ALA A 100 -29.94 -25.12 -31.74
C ALA A 100 -29.35 -26.13 -32.78
N ILE A 101 -28.04 -26.36 -32.75
CA ILE A 101 -27.39 -27.34 -33.63
C ILE A 101 -27.82 -28.76 -33.27
N TYR A 102 -27.86 -29.10 -31.98
CA TYR A 102 -28.31 -30.42 -31.53
C TYR A 102 -29.77 -30.70 -31.96
N ARG A 103 -30.69 -29.71 -31.83
CA ARG A 103 -32.09 -29.86 -32.21
C ARG A 103 -32.31 -29.86 -33.74
N SER A 104 -31.43 -29.22 -34.49
CA SER A 104 -31.52 -29.21 -35.95
C SER A 104 -31.26 -30.57 -36.60
N GLY A 105 -30.83 -31.58 -35.79
CA GLY A 105 -30.63 -32.95 -36.27
C GLY A 105 -29.58 -33.08 -37.36
N VAL A 106 -28.73 -32.08 -37.52
CA VAL A 106 -27.69 -32.08 -38.57
C VAL A 106 -26.55 -32.97 -38.13
N ASN A 107 -26.80 -34.27 -38.27
CA ASN A 107 -25.72 -35.27 -38.20
C ASN A 107 -24.85 -35.19 -39.47
N PRO A 108 -23.55 -35.50 -39.39
CA PRO A 108 -22.70 -35.63 -40.57
C PRO A 108 -23.28 -36.49 -41.68
N SER A 109 -24.02 -37.55 -41.33
CA SER A 109 -24.71 -38.44 -42.28
C SER A 109 -25.93 -37.76 -42.96
N THR A 110 -26.60 -36.81 -42.32
CA THR A 110 -27.68 -36.03 -42.94
C THR A 110 -27.10 -35.02 -43.93
N LEU A 111 -25.93 -34.48 -43.63
CA LEU A 111 -25.19 -33.59 -44.52
C LEU A 111 -24.72 -34.33 -45.76
N GLU A 112 -24.18 -35.53 -45.60
CA GLU A 112 -23.74 -36.41 -46.70
C GLU A 112 -24.89 -36.79 -47.65
N ARG A 113 -26.07 -37.06 -47.12
CA ARG A 113 -27.26 -37.37 -47.87
C ARG A 113 -27.81 -36.15 -48.64
N MET A 114 -27.80 -34.92 -48.04
CA MET A 114 -28.14 -33.68 -48.72
C MET A 114 -27.13 -33.28 -49.80
N LEU A 115 -25.85 -33.64 -49.60
CA LEU A 115 -24.78 -33.39 -50.58
C LEU A 115 -24.89 -34.28 -51.82
N SER A 116 -25.59 -35.40 -51.75
CA SER A 116 -25.73 -36.35 -52.87
C SER A 116 -26.89 -35.99 -53.82
N GLU A 117 -27.87 -35.21 -53.42
CA GLU A 117 -29.08 -34.95 -54.23
C GLU A 117 -29.05 -33.66 -55.07
N ASP A 118 -28.25 -32.64 -54.70
CA ASP A 118 -28.17 -31.38 -55.47
C ASP A 118 -26.83 -30.65 -55.18
N ALA A 119 -25.90 -30.71 -56.12
CA ALA A 119 -24.55 -30.16 -55.99
C ALA A 119 -24.50 -28.64 -55.65
N LYS A 120 -25.46 -27.85 -56.18
CA LYS A 120 -25.53 -26.42 -55.93
C LYS A 120 -26.07 -26.10 -54.55
N LYS A 121 -27.01 -26.90 -54.00
CA LYS A 121 -27.45 -26.80 -52.62
C LYS A 121 -26.37 -27.22 -51.63
N ALA A 122 -25.63 -28.27 -52.00
CA ALA A 122 -24.53 -28.80 -51.26
C ALA A 122 -23.43 -27.74 -51.04
N GLU A 123 -23.05 -27.05 -52.10
CA GLU A 123 -22.01 -26.01 -52.01
C GLU A 123 -22.42 -24.81 -51.11
N ARG A 124 -23.65 -24.34 -51.24
CA ARG A 124 -24.20 -23.30 -50.37
C ARG A 124 -24.29 -23.74 -48.93
N MET A 125 -24.73 -24.97 -48.66
CA MET A 125 -24.79 -25.50 -47.30
C MET A 125 -23.40 -25.68 -46.72
N LYS A 126 -22.38 -26.08 -47.48
CA LYS A 126 -21.00 -26.17 -47.06
C LYS A 126 -20.47 -24.80 -46.61
N VAL A 127 -20.66 -23.77 -47.40
CA VAL A 127 -20.27 -22.39 -47.05
C VAL A 127 -20.98 -21.90 -45.76
N TYR A 128 -22.31 -22.16 -45.64
CA TYR A 128 -23.08 -21.81 -44.45
C TYR A 128 -22.55 -22.52 -43.18
N TYR A 129 -22.23 -23.82 -43.27
CA TYR A 129 -21.66 -24.56 -42.14
C TYR A 129 -20.25 -24.12 -41.81
N GLN A 130 -19.43 -23.80 -42.78
CA GLN A 130 -18.11 -23.24 -42.56
C GLN A 130 -18.20 -21.90 -41.78
N HIS A 131 -19.15 -21.02 -42.21
CA HIS A 131 -19.36 -19.76 -41.53
C HIS A 131 -19.86 -19.97 -40.09
N LEU A 132 -20.84 -20.82 -39.85
CA LEU A 132 -21.34 -21.16 -38.53
C LEU A 132 -20.23 -21.75 -37.62
N ASN A 133 -19.39 -22.58 -38.19
CA ASN A 133 -18.27 -23.17 -37.44
C ASN A 133 -17.25 -22.12 -37.07
N GLN A 134 -16.93 -21.19 -37.98
CA GLN A 134 -16.03 -20.08 -37.70
C GLN A 134 -16.59 -19.18 -36.57
N VAL A 135 -17.85 -18.80 -36.64
CA VAL A 135 -18.51 -18.01 -35.58
C VAL A 135 -18.43 -18.72 -34.23
N ARG A 136 -18.60 -20.05 -34.20
CA ARG A 136 -18.44 -20.81 -32.94
C ARG A 136 -17.01 -20.80 -32.42
N ILE A 137 -16.03 -20.99 -33.28
CA ILE A 137 -14.61 -20.92 -32.93
C ILE A 137 -14.28 -19.56 -32.34
N ASP A 138 -14.77 -18.48 -32.98
CA ASP A 138 -14.55 -17.11 -32.50
C ASP A 138 -15.21 -16.87 -31.14
N MET A 139 -16.42 -17.40 -30.91
CA MET A 139 -17.07 -17.33 -29.61
C MET A 139 -16.31 -18.09 -28.51
N ILE A 140 -15.79 -19.27 -28.82
CA ILE A 140 -14.98 -20.05 -27.87
C ILE A 140 -13.70 -19.30 -27.54
N ASN A 141 -13.02 -18.77 -28.55
CA ASN A 141 -11.78 -18.00 -28.35
C ASN A 141 -12.04 -16.72 -27.51
N ASN A 142 -13.13 -15.99 -27.79
CA ASN A 142 -13.54 -14.83 -27.02
C ASN A 142 -13.88 -15.19 -25.57
N LEU A 143 -14.57 -16.31 -25.35
CA LEU A 143 -14.85 -16.79 -23.99
C LEU A 143 -13.56 -17.15 -23.24
N LYS A 144 -12.64 -17.85 -23.90
CA LYS A 144 -11.35 -18.22 -23.33
C LYS A 144 -10.53 -16.97 -22.95
N ALA A 145 -10.46 -15.97 -23.84
CA ALA A 145 -9.78 -14.70 -23.56
C ALA A 145 -10.42 -13.97 -22.37
N THR A 146 -11.77 -13.96 -22.27
CA THR A 146 -12.49 -13.38 -21.13
C THR A 146 -12.14 -14.10 -19.82
N GLN A 147 -12.08 -15.42 -19.84
CA GLN A 147 -11.69 -16.23 -18.65
C GLN A 147 -10.24 -15.97 -18.23
N GLU A 148 -9.32 -15.89 -19.18
CA GLU A 148 -7.92 -15.56 -18.90
C GLU A 148 -7.78 -14.17 -18.29
N ASN A 149 -8.49 -13.17 -18.81
CA ASN A 149 -8.52 -11.82 -18.25
C ASN A 149 -9.11 -11.81 -16.84
N LEU A 150 -10.18 -12.57 -16.61
CA LEU A 150 -10.80 -12.69 -15.30
C LEU A 150 -9.83 -13.32 -14.27
N ALA A 151 -9.10 -14.34 -14.67
CA ALA A 151 -8.07 -14.96 -13.82
C ALA A 151 -6.97 -13.95 -13.44
N LYS A 152 -6.45 -13.20 -14.43
CA LYS A 152 -5.45 -12.13 -14.18
C LYS A 152 -5.96 -11.06 -13.23
N GLN A 153 -7.20 -10.60 -13.39
CA GLN A 153 -7.79 -9.59 -12.50
C GLN A 153 -7.98 -10.10 -11.08
N ARG A 154 -8.36 -11.37 -10.92
CA ARG A 154 -8.48 -12.00 -9.59
C ARG A 154 -7.13 -12.16 -8.90
N GLU A 155 -6.09 -12.47 -9.63
CA GLU A 155 -4.72 -12.50 -9.10
C GLU A 155 -4.25 -11.10 -8.70
N ALA A 156 -4.49 -10.09 -9.55
CA ALA A 156 -4.15 -8.71 -9.27
C ALA A 156 -4.83 -8.18 -7.99
N ILE A 157 -6.14 -8.44 -7.80
CA ILE A 157 -6.84 -8.00 -6.58
C ILE A 157 -6.33 -8.71 -5.34
N SER A 158 -5.96 -9.98 -5.45
CA SER A 158 -5.34 -10.72 -4.33
C SER A 158 -4.01 -10.09 -3.92
N GLY A 159 -3.17 -9.71 -4.88
CA GLY A 159 -1.93 -8.98 -4.64
C GLY A 159 -2.16 -7.61 -3.99
N GLN A 160 -3.13 -6.84 -4.50
CA GLN A 160 -3.52 -5.55 -3.94
C GLN A 160 -4.02 -5.67 -2.50
N GLN A 161 -4.85 -6.68 -2.19
CA GLN A 161 -5.33 -6.95 -0.83
C GLN A 161 -4.19 -7.29 0.12
N LYS A 162 -3.20 -8.07 -0.32
CA LYS A 162 -2.01 -8.38 0.48
C LYS A 162 -1.20 -7.10 0.77
N ASN A 163 -0.96 -6.28 -0.24
CA ASN A 163 -0.25 -5.01 -0.09
C ASN A 163 -0.99 -4.04 0.84
N HIS A 164 -2.31 -3.92 0.70
CA HIS A 164 -3.14 -3.12 1.59
C HIS A 164 -3.03 -3.57 3.05
N ARG A 165 -3.07 -4.88 3.31
CA ARG A 165 -2.90 -5.44 4.66
C ARG A 165 -1.52 -5.14 5.24
N ASN A 166 -0.47 -5.29 4.44
CA ASN A 166 0.90 -5.00 4.86
C ASN A 166 1.06 -3.51 5.22
N GLN A 167 0.55 -2.61 4.40
CA GLN A 167 0.62 -1.17 4.66
C GLN A 167 -0.21 -0.73 5.86
N LEU A 168 -1.39 -1.34 6.11
CA LEU A 168 -2.14 -1.11 7.35
C LEU A 168 -1.34 -1.55 8.59
N SER A 169 -0.61 -2.65 8.51
CA SER A 169 0.27 -3.09 9.60
C SER A 169 1.40 -2.09 9.83
N THR A 170 2.01 -1.57 8.76
CA THR A 170 3.06 -0.55 8.83
C THR A 170 2.52 0.75 9.44
N GLN A 171 1.37 1.23 8.99
CA GLN A 171 0.71 2.42 9.52
C GLN A 171 0.46 2.30 11.03
N LYS A 172 -0.04 1.15 11.48
CA LYS A 172 -0.27 0.91 12.90
C LYS A 172 1.03 0.96 13.73
N LYS A 173 2.13 0.41 13.21
CA LYS A 173 3.44 0.49 13.88
C LYS A 173 3.95 1.93 13.95
N GLN A 174 3.87 2.67 12.86
CA GLN A 174 4.27 4.08 12.79
C GLN A 174 3.46 4.95 13.77
N GLN A 175 2.15 4.72 13.89
CA GLN A 175 1.32 5.40 14.87
C GLN A 175 1.74 5.08 16.31
N GLN A 176 2.08 3.83 16.62
CA GLN A 176 2.58 3.43 17.94
C GLN A 176 3.94 4.06 18.26
N GLU A 177 4.84 4.14 17.29
CA GLU A 177 6.14 4.80 17.42
C GLU A 177 6.01 6.30 17.67
N LEU A 178 5.11 6.95 16.92
CA LEU A 178 4.80 8.36 17.12
C LEU A 178 4.25 8.63 18.53
N GLN A 179 3.35 7.79 19.01
CA GLN A 179 2.77 7.91 20.35
C GLN A 179 3.80 7.74 21.46
N LYS A 180 4.77 6.81 21.27
CA LYS A 180 5.89 6.62 22.22
C LYS A 180 6.90 7.79 22.20
N ALA A 181 7.10 8.41 21.04
CA ALA A 181 8.02 9.54 20.91
C ALA A 181 7.44 10.86 21.49
N GLN A 182 6.13 10.92 21.71
CA GLN A 182 5.44 12.08 22.30
C GLN A 182 5.27 11.98 23.83
N GLN A 183 5.55 10.82 24.43
CA GLN A 183 5.56 10.58 25.87
C GLN A 183 6.97 10.82 26.47
#